data_9e0bc7e39cffa80ad04433c8b70a9604
#
_entry.id   9e0bc7e39cffa80ad04433c8b70a9604
#
_cell.length_a   1.000
_cell.length_b   1.000
_cell.length_c   1.000
_cell.angle_alpha   90.00
_cell.angle_beta   90.00
_cell.angle_gamma   90.00
#
_symmetry.space_group_name_H-M   'P 1'
#
loop_
_entity.id
_entity.type
_entity.pdbx_description
1 polymer ?
#
loop_
_entity_poly.entity_id
_entity_poly.type
_entity_poly.pdbx_seq_one_letter_code
_entity_poly.pdbx_strand_id
1 'polypeptide(L)'
;MRNQRRTVVAAQPVEYVEPRRRYIPYPAAPIVGAVAGVSGVLVIISTFFSWISGSGVTGWSMMSKGGFGTSQNFLFSTGGSRIVFSGFWSLLFGVLIVAGAVTLITGWGGANGLVLTAGILGLIISVLSIVMIYTLKLQSLTPGAGLWMFAVFSLIAAVAGGVGQSQMEYMAEG
;
A
#
# COMPACT_ATOMS: atom_id res chain seq x y z
N MET A 1 51.97 -46.27 39.94
CA MET A 1 51.64 -44.90 39.46
C MET A 1 50.44 -45.06 38.50
N ARG A 2 49.25 -44.66 38.91
CA ARG A 2 48.02 -44.76 38.13
C ARG A 2 47.77 -43.45 37.39
N ASN A 3 47.93 -43.43 36.07
CA ASN A 3 47.63 -42.28 35.21
C ASN A 3 46.10 -42.13 35.10
N GLN A 4 45.52 -41.18 35.82
CA GLN A 4 44.15 -40.75 35.61
C GLN A 4 44.09 -39.90 34.33
N ARG A 5 43.58 -40.49 33.25
CA ARG A 5 43.19 -39.73 32.04
C ARG A 5 41.94 -38.91 32.41
N ARG A 6 42.11 -37.61 32.54
CA ARG A 6 40.98 -36.67 32.59
C ARG A 6 40.34 -36.65 31.20
N THR A 7 39.15 -37.25 31.08
CA THR A 7 38.29 -37.05 29.92
C THR A 7 37.77 -35.62 29.96
N VAL A 8 38.27 -34.77 29.06
CA VAL A 8 37.72 -33.45 28.83
C VAL A 8 36.38 -33.64 28.12
N VAL A 9 35.27 -33.48 28.86
CA VAL A 9 33.90 -33.44 28.26
C VAL A 9 33.86 -32.13 27.47
N ALA A 10 33.81 -32.24 26.15
CA ALA A 10 33.61 -31.09 25.29
C ALA A 10 32.23 -30.48 25.63
N ALA A 11 32.25 -29.22 26.04
CA ALA A 11 30.99 -28.46 26.25
C ALA A 11 30.22 -28.43 24.95
N GLN A 12 28.99 -28.98 24.96
CA GLN A 12 28.11 -28.88 23.83
C GLN A 12 27.82 -27.39 23.56
N PRO A 13 27.86 -26.95 22.31
CA PRO A 13 27.46 -25.59 21.97
C PRO A 13 26.01 -25.36 22.43
N VAL A 14 25.81 -24.36 23.29
CA VAL A 14 24.49 -23.93 23.71
C VAL A 14 23.82 -23.40 22.47
N GLU A 15 22.84 -24.11 21.93
CA GLU A 15 22.00 -23.68 20.83
C GLU A 15 21.21 -22.45 21.30
N TYR A 16 21.60 -21.29 20.82
CA TYR A 16 20.95 -20.03 21.15
C TYR A 16 19.60 -20.02 20.43
N VAL A 17 18.55 -20.48 21.12
CA VAL A 17 17.18 -20.34 20.65
C VAL A 17 16.81 -18.87 20.75
N GLU A 18 16.85 -18.17 19.61
CA GLU A 18 16.34 -16.79 19.55
C GLU A 18 14.92 -16.75 20.14
N PRO A 19 14.68 -15.91 21.15
CA PRO A 19 13.34 -15.78 21.69
C PRO A 19 12.42 -15.30 20.56
N ARG A 20 11.42 -16.10 20.17
CA ARG A 20 10.38 -15.69 19.24
C ARG A 20 9.76 -14.41 19.79
N ARG A 21 10.08 -13.27 19.17
CA ARG A 21 9.44 -11.99 19.51
C ARG A 21 7.94 -12.17 19.31
N ARG A 22 7.21 -12.30 20.40
CA ARG A 22 5.74 -12.25 20.36
C ARG A 22 5.37 -10.83 19.96
N TYR A 23 4.78 -10.67 18.80
CA TYR A 23 4.15 -9.43 18.40
C TYR A 23 3.00 -9.14 19.38
N ILE A 24 3.14 -8.09 20.18
CA ILE A 24 2.07 -7.61 21.05
C ILE A 24 1.40 -6.49 20.25
N PRO A 25 0.15 -6.66 19.79
CA PRO A 25 -0.55 -5.60 19.07
C PRO A 25 -0.72 -4.40 20.02
N TYR A 26 -0.34 -3.21 19.54
CA TYR A 26 -0.56 -1.98 20.28
C TYR A 26 -2.07 -1.69 20.40
N PRO A 27 -2.54 -1.00 21.47
CA PRO A 27 -3.97 -0.84 21.75
C PRO A 27 -4.78 -0.17 20.63
N ALA A 28 -4.15 0.68 19.82
CA ALA A 28 -4.78 1.36 18.69
C ALA A 28 -4.76 0.57 17.37
N ALA A 29 -4.11 -0.61 17.33
CA ALA A 29 -4.00 -1.41 16.10
C ALA A 29 -5.35 -1.70 15.41
N PRO A 30 -6.44 -2.04 16.11
CA PRO A 30 -7.73 -2.27 15.49
C PRO A 30 -8.31 -1.01 14.82
N ILE A 31 -8.11 0.16 15.44
CA ILE A 31 -8.61 1.44 14.91
C ILE A 31 -7.82 1.82 13.65
N VAL A 32 -6.49 1.75 13.73
CA VAL A 32 -5.60 2.02 12.60
C VAL A 32 -5.90 1.05 11.45
N GLY A 33 -6.06 -0.23 11.75
CA GLY A 33 -6.44 -1.25 10.78
C GLY A 33 -7.80 -0.97 10.15
N ALA A 34 -8.80 -0.56 10.92
CA ALA A 34 -10.11 -0.20 10.39
C ALA A 34 -10.04 1.01 9.46
N VAL A 35 -9.35 2.08 9.86
CA VAL A 35 -9.16 3.28 9.01
C VAL A 35 -8.42 2.93 7.73
N ALA A 36 -7.34 2.15 7.80
CA ALA A 36 -6.61 1.68 6.63
C ALA A 36 -7.48 0.81 5.73
N GLY A 37 -8.26 -0.12 6.31
CA GLY A 37 -9.14 -1.01 5.57
C GLY A 37 -10.22 -0.26 4.80
N VAL A 38 -10.92 0.66 5.46
CA VAL A 38 -11.93 1.52 4.80
C VAL A 38 -11.28 2.35 3.69
N SER A 39 -10.10 2.93 3.94
CA SER A 39 -9.35 3.69 2.93
C SER A 39 -8.99 2.83 1.72
N GLY A 40 -8.50 1.60 1.94
CA GLY A 40 -8.16 0.66 0.87
C GLY A 40 -9.38 0.27 0.02
N VAL A 41 -10.53 0.02 0.65
CA VAL A 41 -11.79 -0.24 -0.06
C VAL A 41 -12.20 0.96 -0.90
N LEU A 42 -12.10 2.18 -0.37
CA LEU A 42 -12.44 3.40 -1.11
C LEU A 42 -11.45 3.69 -2.25
N VAL A 43 -10.17 3.30 -2.11
CA VAL A 43 -9.21 3.30 -3.21
C VAL A 43 -9.63 2.33 -4.32
N ILE A 44 -10.08 1.11 -3.98
CA ILE A 44 -10.62 0.16 -4.98
C ILE A 44 -11.85 0.75 -5.67
N ILE A 45 -12.79 1.29 -4.91
CA ILE A 45 -14.03 1.89 -5.43
C ILE A 45 -13.72 3.05 -6.36
N SER A 46 -12.69 3.85 -6.08
CA SER A 46 -12.27 4.99 -6.91
C SER A 46 -11.98 4.60 -8.37
N THR A 47 -11.61 3.34 -8.63
CA THR A 47 -11.38 2.81 -9.97
C THR A 47 -12.63 2.87 -10.86
N PHE A 48 -13.80 2.77 -10.27
CA PHE A 48 -15.10 2.75 -10.98
C PHE A 48 -15.72 4.14 -11.15
N PHE A 49 -15.18 5.14 -10.46
CA PHE A 49 -15.61 6.52 -10.65
C PHE A 49 -14.88 7.18 -11.82
N SER A 50 -15.42 8.30 -12.29
CA SER A 50 -14.81 9.07 -13.37
C SER A 50 -13.42 9.58 -12.96
N TRP A 51 -12.42 9.25 -13.74
CA TRP A 51 -11.04 9.75 -13.60
C TRP A 51 -10.81 11.05 -14.35
N ILE A 52 -11.65 11.28 -15.36
CA ILE A 52 -11.63 12.50 -16.17
C ILE A 52 -13.03 13.07 -16.16
N SER A 53 -13.12 14.30 -15.68
CA SER A 53 -14.38 15.02 -15.57
C SER A 53 -15.00 15.26 -16.96
N GLY A 54 -16.31 15.04 -17.08
CA GLY A 54 -17.03 15.27 -18.32
C GLY A 54 -16.87 14.22 -19.43
N SER A 55 -15.94 13.26 -19.30
CA SER A 55 -15.70 12.26 -20.37
C SER A 55 -16.32 10.90 -20.11
N GLY A 56 -16.79 10.63 -18.88
CA GLY A 56 -17.26 9.29 -18.47
C GLY A 56 -16.15 8.23 -18.40
N VAL A 57 -14.88 8.60 -18.59
CA VAL A 57 -13.74 7.69 -18.53
C VAL A 57 -13.42 7.36 -17.07
N THR A 58 -13.56 6.09 -16.70
CA THR A 58 -13.25 5.56 -15.37
C THR A 58 -11.87 4.89 -15.38
N GLY A 59 -11.26 4.71 -14.20
CA GLY A 59 -10.03 3.92 -14.08
C GLY A 59 -10.17 2.50 -14.65
N TRP A 60 -11.35 1.89 -14.44
CA TRP A 60 -11.69 0.59 -15.00
C TRP A 60 -11.74 0.60 -16.52
N SER A 61 -12.37 1.59 -17.14
CA SER A 61 -12.44 1.70 -18.59
C SER A 61 -11.07 1.92 -19.23
N MET A 62 -10.18 2.66 -18.54
CA MET A 62 -8.80 2.84 -18.97
C MET A 62 -8.03 1.52 -18.99
N MET A 63 -8.24 0.66 -17.97
CA MET A 63 -7.60 -0.63 -17.86
C MET A 63 -8.15 -1.64 -18.89
N SER A 64 -9.49 -1.67 -19.07
CA SER A 64 -10.17 -2.71 -19.84
C SER A 64 -10.33 -2.39 -21.33
N LYS A 65 -10.43 -1.10 -21.68
CA LYS A 65 -10.74 -0.65 -23.06
C LYS A 65 -9.65 0.23 -23.67
N GLY A 66 -8.56 0.51 -22.94
CA GLY A 66 -7.51 1.41 -23.43
C GLY A 66 -7.93 2.89 -23.54
N GLY A 67 -8.82 3.36 -22.70
CA GLY A 67 -9.58 4.61 -22.58
C GLY A 67 -9.22 5.89 -23.36
N PHE A 68 -7.98 6.07 -23.80
CA PHE A 68 -7.54 7.28 -24.53
C PHE A 68 -6.89 7.02 -25.87
N GLY A 69 -6.66 5.79 -26.28
CA GLY A 69 -5.89 5.53 -27.49
C GLY A 69 -5.99 4.12 -28.00
N THR A 70 -5.32 3.91 -29.12
CA THR A 70 -5.35 2.66 -29.90
C THR A 70 -4.50 1.54 -29.30
N SER A 71 -3.64 1.81 -28.32
CA SER A 71 -2.82 0.78 -27.69
C SER A 71 -3.41 0.37 -26.35
N GLN A 72 -3.87 -0.87 -26.26
CA GLN A 72 -4.32 -1.49 -25.03
C GLN A 72 -3.09 -1.88 -24.19
N ASN A 73 -2.76 -1.08 -23.20
CA ASN A 73 -1.79 -1.46 -22.18
C ASN A 73 -2.50 -1.48 -20.83
N PHE A 74 -2.49 -2.63 -20.16
CA PHE A 74 -3.14 -2.85 -18.88
C PHE A 74 -2.64 -1.88 -17.79
N LEU A 75 -1.36 -1.50 -17.83
CA LEU A 75 -0.73 -0.64 -16.83
C LEU A 75 -0.91 0.86 -17.13
N PHE A 76 -0.97 1.20 -18.41
CA PHE A 76 -0.97 2.58 -18.87
C PHE A 76 -1.98 2.76 -20.00
N SER A 77 -2.70 3.87 -19.96
CA SER A 77 -3.51 4.31 -21.09
C SER A 77 -2.71 5.32 -21.90
N THR A 78 -2.59 5.09 -23.20
CA THR A 78 -1.86 5.98 -24.09
C THR A 78 -2.84 6.82 -24.91
N GLY A 79 -2.69 8.15 -24.86
CA GLY A 79 -3.39 9.12 -25.69
C GLY A 79 -2.38 9.88 -26.55
N GLY A 80 -2.20 9.48 -27.81
CA GLY A 80 -1.15 10.04 -28.67
C GLY A 80 0.25 9.68 -28.16
N SER A 81 1.12 10.67 -27.96
CA SER A 81 2.48 10.49 -27.40
C SER A 81 2.57 10.48 -25.89
N ARG A 82 1.45 10.34 -25.17
CA ARG A 82 1.39 10.56 -23.71
C ARG A 82 0.82 9.35 -22.99
N ILE A 83 1.37 9.10 -21.79
CA ILE A 83 1.05 7.95 -20.96
C ILE A 83 0.33 8.46 -19.70
N VAL A 84 -0.82 7.87 -19.39
CA VAL A 84 -1.55 8.10 -18.12
C VAL A 84 -1.66 6.76 -17.41
N PHE A 85 -1.50 6.74 -16.09
CA PHE A 85 -1.65 5.53 -15.29
C PHE A 85 -3.09 5.01 -15.38
N SER A 86 -3.25 3.69 -15.55
CA SER A 86 -4.57 3.05 -15.61
C SER A 86 -5.12 2.78 -14.20
N GLY A 87 -6.40 2.40 -14.11
CA GLY A 87 -7.04 2.00 -12.86
C GLY A 87 -6.47 0.73 -12.21
N PHE A 88 -5.60 -0.01 -12.92
CA PHE A 88 -4.85 -1.14 -12.34
C PHE A 88 -4.12 -0.74 -11.07
N TRP A 89 -3.49 0.43 -11.04
CA TRP A 89 -2.70 0.89 -9.90
C TRP A 89 -3.57 1.17 -8.67
N SER A 90 -4.77 1.74 -8.84
CA SER A 90 -5.69 1.93 -7.73
C SER A 90 -6.22 0.60 -7.19
N LEU A 91 -6.51 -0.38 -8.05
CA LEU A 91 -6.85 -1.73 -7.61
C LEU A 91 -5.70 -2.39 -6.85
N LEU A 92 -4.49 -2.36 -7.39
CA LEU A 92 -3.31 -2.97 -6.77
C LEU A 92 -3.06 -2.38 -5.38
N PHE A 93 -2.94 -1.06 -5.27
CA PHE A 93 -2.67 -0.42 -3.98
C PHE A 93 -3.85 -0.55 -3.02
N GLY A 94 -5.08 -0.46 -3.49
CA GLY A 94 -6.25 -0.69 -2.66
C GLY A 94 -6.26 -2.09 -2.05
N VAL A 95 -5.98 -3.13 -2.83
CA VAL A 95 -5.87 -4.52 -2.34
C VAL A 95 -4.72 -4.67 -1.34
N LEU A 96 -3.55 -4.07 -1.61
CA LEU A 96 -2.41 -4.13 -0.68
C LEU A 96 -2.71 -3.43 0.64
N ILE A 97 -3.39 -2.28 0.62
CA ILE A 97 -3.82 -1.56 1.82
C ILE A 97 -4.82 -2.41 2.62
N VAL A 98 -5.82 -3.01 1.97
CA VAL A 98 -6.80 -3.89 2.63
C VAL A 98 -6.12 -5.12 3.23
N ALA A 99 -5.22 -5.77 2.49
CA ALA A 99 -4.46 -6.91 3.00
C ALA A 99 -3.63 -6.51 4.22
N GLY A 100 -2.93 -5.38 4.18
CA GLY A 100 -2.20 -4.83 5.31
C GLY A 100 -3.11 -4.50 6.50
N ALA A 101 -4.29 -3.95 6.26
CA ALA A 101 -5.27 -3.66 7.30
C ALA A 101 -5.78 -4.92 8.01
N VAL A 102 -6.08 -5.98 7.25
CA VAL A 102 -6.48 -7.29 7.81
C VAL A 102 -5.37 -7.87 8.68
N THR A 103 -4.11 -7.83 8.22
CA THR A 103 -2.98 -8.34 9.00
C THR A 103 -2.73 -7.50 10.26
N LEU A 104 -3.00 -6.18 10.24
CA LEU A 104 -2.97 -5.33 11.43
C LEU A 104 -4.02 -5.74 12.47
N ILE A 105 -5.25 -5.99 12.03
CA ILE A 105 -6.36 -6.38 12.92
C ILE A 105 -6.11 -7.78 13.50
N THR A 106 -5.54 -8.68 12.71
CA THR A 106 -5.26 -10.07 13.14
C THR A 106 -3.97 -10.22 13.94
N GLY A 107 -3.18 -9.15 14.10
CA GLY A 107 -1.97 -9.14 14.91
C GLY A 107 -0.75 -9.78 14.24
N TRP A 108 -0.71 -9.87 12.91
CA TRP A 108 0.49 -10.31 12.18
C TRP A 108 1.48 -9.16 12.04
N GLY A 109 2.70 -9.35 12.52
CA GLY A 109 3.73 -8.30 12.54
C GLY A 109 4.14 -7.83 11.14
N GLY A 110 4.56 -6.55 11.05
CA GLY A 110 5.06 -5.94 9.80
C GLY A 110 4.02 -5.28 8.89
N ALA A 111 2.73 -5.42 9.19
CA ALA A 111 1.63 -4.91 8.38
C ALA A 111 1.58 -3.37 8.24
N ASN A 112 2.05 -2.63 9.26
CA ASN A 112 2.10 -1.17 9.22
C ASN A 112 2.98 -0.66 8.06
N GLY A 113 4.14 -1.31 7.85
CA GLY A 113 5.03 -1.00 6.73
C GLY A 113 4.37 -1.22 5.37
N LEU A 114 3.58 -2.30 5.22
CA LEU A 114 2.85 -2.55 3.98
C LEU A 114 1.79 -1.48 3.70
N VAL A 115 0.98 -1.11 4.71
CA VAL A 115 -0.05 -0.06 4.59
C VAL A 115 0.59 1.29 4.27
N LEU A 116 1.66 1.65 4.98
CA LEU A 116 2.40 2.89 4.77
C LEU A 116 2.97 2.95 3.33
N THR A 117 3.68 1.91 2.92
CA THR A 117 4.33 1.87 1.60
C THR A 117 3.30 1.89 0.47
N ALA A 118 2.24 1.08 0.57
CA ALA A 118 1.17 1.06 -0.43
C ALA A 118 0.41 2.39 -0.49
N GLY A 119 0.17 3.04 0.66
CA GLY A 119 -0.43 4.36 0.73
C GLY A 119 0.43 5.44 0.08
N ILE A 120 1.73 5.48 0.37
CA ILE A 120 2.68 6.44 -0.23
C ILE A 120 2.77 6.23 -1.75
N LEU A 121 2.96 5.00 -2.21
CA LEU A 121 3.05 4.71 -3.63
C LEU A 121 1.75 5.03 -4.36
N GLY A 122 0.60 4.70 -3.78
CA GLY A 122 -0.71 5.06 -4.31
C GLY A 122 -0.89 6.59 -4.42
N LEU A 123 -0.45 7.34 -3.40
CA LEU A 123 -0.47 8.80 -3.43
C LEU A 123 0.44 9.36 -4.53
N ILE A 124 1.66 8.86 -4.67
CA ILE A 124 2.58 9.30 -5.73
C ILE A 124 1.96 9.06 -7.12
N ILE A 125 1.44 7.87 -7.37
CA ILE A 125 0.82 7.51 -8.66
C ILE A 125 -0.41 8.39 -8.95
N SER A 126 -1.26 8.64 -7.95
CA SER A 126 -2.44 9.50 -8.12
C SER A 126 -2.06 10.95 -8.41
N VAL A 127 -1.09 11.50 -7.68
CA VAL A 127 -0.59 12.87 -7.90
C VAL A 127 0.05 13.00 -9.29
N LEU A 128 0.89 12.04 -9.68
CA LEU A 128 1.47 12.01 -11.04
C LEU A 128 0.37 11.96 -12.11
N SER A 129 -0.69 11.17 -11.91
CA SER A 129 -1.82 11.10 -12.84
C SER A 129 -2.56 12.43 -12.93
N ILE A 130 -2.78 13.11 -11.80
CA ILE A 130 -3.40 14.45 -11.74
C ILE A 130 -2.55 15.46 -12.53
N VAL A 131 -1.25 15.51 -12.23
CA VAL A 131 -0.30 16.42 -12.92
C VAL A 131 -0.29 16.13 -14.42
N MET A 132 -0.24 14.86 -14.81
CA MET A 132 -0.27 14.49 -16.22
C MET A 132 -1.55 14.99 -16.92
N ILE A 133 -2.73 14.84 -16.31
CA ILE A 133 -3.99 15.34 -16.89
C ILE A 133 -3.95 16.85 -17.07
N TYR A 134 -3.45 17.63 -16.09
CA TYR A 134 -3.34 19.08 -16.22
C TYR A 134 -2.30 19.52 -17.26
N THR A 135 -1.18 18.81 -17.36
CA THR A 135 -0.12 19.15 -18.35
C THR A 135 -0.47 18.75 -19.77
N LEU A 136 -1.40 17.81 -19.94
CA LEU A 136 -1.83 17.34 -21.25
C LEU A 136 -2.51 18.42 -22.10
N LYS A 137 -2.95 19.54 -21.54
CA LYS A 137 -3.66 20.64 -22.24
C LYS A 137 -4.70 20.14 -23.26
N LEU A 138 -5.25 18.96 -23.04
CA LEU A 138 -6.32 18.40 -23.87
C LEU A 138 -7.59 19.17 -23.51
N GLN A 139 -7.85 20.24 -24.23
CA GLN A 139 -9.11 20.96 -24.29
C GLN A 139 -10.03 20.72 -23.08
N SER A 140 -9.87 21.50 -22.01
CA SER A 140 -10.76 21.52 -20.83
C SER A 140 -10.91 20.22 -19.99
N LEU A 141 -10.05 19.20 -20.16
CA LEU A 141 -10.11 18.02 -19.32
C LEU A 141 -9.55 18.32 -17.91
N THR A 142 -10.32 18.01 -16.91
CA THR A 142 -9.94 18.12 -15.49
C THR A 142 -9.95 16.74 -14.82
N PRO A 143 -9.11 16.52 -13.80
CA PRO A 143 -9.18 15.28 -13.02
C PRO A 143 -10.57 15.07 -12.43
N GLY A 144 -11.09 13.86 -12.58
CA GLY A 144 -12.42 13.47 -12.08
C GLY A 144 -12.39 13.03 -10.62
N ALA A 145 -13.58 12.83 -10.07
CA ALA A 145 -13.77 12.46 -8.66
C ALA A 145 -13.04 11.17 -8.25
N GLY A 146 -13.00 10.17 -9.14
CA GLY A 146 -12.30 8.90 -8.85
C GLY A 146 -10.82 9.10 -8.58
N LEU A 147 -10.16 9.96 -9.34
CA LEU A 147 -8.73 10.21 -9.18
C LEU A 147 -8.42 11.00 -7.89
N TRP A 148 -9.29 11.95 -7.53
CA TRP A 148 -9.19 12.65 -6.25
C TRP A 148 -9.46 11.71 -5.06
N MET A 149 -10.44 10.81 -5.17
CA MET A 149 -10.67 9.77 -4.16
C MET A 149 -9.44 8.90 -3.99
N PHE A 150 -8.81 8.46 -5.09
CA PHE A 150 -7.58 7.67 -5.04
C PHE A 150 -6.48 8.41 -4.26
N ALA A 151 -6.25 9.70 -4.54
CA ALA A 151 -5.24 10.50 -3.85
C ALA A 151 -5.54 10.65 -2.35
N VAL A 152 -6.75 11.07 -1.99
CA VAL A 152 -7.14 11.35 -0.61
C VAL A 152 -7.09 10.08 0.26
N PHE A 153 -7.66 8.97 -0.23
CA PHE A 153 -7.68 7.73 0.56
C PHE A 153 -6.32 7.02 0.62
N SER A 154 -5.47 7.18 -0.40
CA SER A 154 -4.07 6.76 -0.30
C SER A 154 -3.29 7.55 0.75
N LEU A 155 -3.53 8.87 0.85
CA LEU A 155 -2.95 9.71 1.90
C LEU A 155 -3.41 9.27 3.29
N ILE A 156 -4.72 9.03 3.48
CA ILE A 156 -5.27 8.58 4.76
C ILE A 156 -4.65 7.22 5.15
N ALA A 157 -4.52 6.29 4.20
CA ALA A 157 -3.88 5.00 4.44
C ALA A 157 -2.40 5.16 4.81
N ALA A 158 -1.65 6.05 4.13
CA ALA A 158 -0.26 6.32 4.46
C ALA A 158 -0.10 6.89 5.87
N VAL A 159 -0.95 7.85 6.27
CA VAL A 159 -0.96 8.41 7.62
C VAL A 159 -1.29 7.33 8.66
N ALA A 160 -2.31 6.51 8.41
CA ALA A 160 -2.67 5.41 9.31
C ALA A 160 -1.51 4.42 9.48
N GLY A 161 -0.85 4.01 8.39
CA GLY A 161 0.33 3.14 8.43
C GLY A 161 1.50 3.77 9.19
N GLY A 162 1.75 5.07 9.01
CA GLY A 162 2.80 5.82 9.71
C GLY A 162 2.55 5.92 11.21
N VAL A 163 1.32 6.25 11.62
CA VAL A 163 0.92 6.27 13.04
C VAL A 163 1.08 4.88 13.65
N GLY A 164 0.68 3.83 12.95
CA GLY A 164 0.87 2.46 13.42
C GLY A 164 2.33 2.09 13.62
N GLN A 165 3.22 2.54 12.76
CA GLN A 165 4.65 2.26 12.86
C GLN A 165 5.31 3.00 14.02
N SER A 166 5.01 4.27 14.22
CA SER A 166 5.55 5.05 15.34
C SER A 166 5.16 4.48 16.71
N GLN A 167 3.95 3.95 16.86
CA GLN A 167 3.48 3.31 18.07
C GLN A 167 4.25 2.02 18.40
N MET A 168 4.71 1.28 17.39
CA MET A 168 5.53 0.08 17.60
C MET A 168 6.95 0.40 18.06
N GLU A 169 7.54 1.50 17.58
CA GLU A 169 8.86 1.94 18.00
C GLU A 169 8.87 2.31 19.49
N TYR A 170 7.87 3.05 19.96
CA TYR A 170 7.74 3.41 21.39
C TYR A 170 7.64 2.21 22.33
N MET A 171 7.03 1.10 21.89
CA MET A 171 6.92 -0.12 22.72
C MET A 171 8.17 -1.00 22.68
N ALA A 172 9.06 -0.80 21.71
CA ALA A 172 10.33 -1.52 21.66
C ALA A 172 11.43 -0.91 22.54
N GLU A 173 11.28 0.36 22.94
CA GLU A 173 12.23 1.12 23.76
C GLU A 173 11.92 1.07 25.27
N GLY A 174 10.76 0.58 25.69
CA GLY A 174 10.32 0.48 27.09
C GLY A 174 10.38 -0.93 27.64
#